data_4d662698a5625fe9651e15dbc6a9243d
#
_entry.id   4d662698a5625fe9651e15dbc6a9243d
#
_cell.length_a   1.000
_cell.length_b   1.000
_cell.length_c   1.000
_cell.angle_alpha   90.00
_cell.angle_beta   90.00
_cell.angle_gamma   90.00
#
_symmetry.space_group_name_H-M   'P 1'
#
loop_
_entity.id
_entity.type
_entity.pdbx_description
1 polymer ?
#
loop_
_entity_poly.entity_id
_entity_poly.type
_entity_poly.pdbx_seq_one_letter_code
_entity_poly.pdbx_strand_id
1 'polypeptide(L)'
;MLDSRSGFDGDIRSTICYDKDTDAYYFTSKGGGFYRIKVQGKTITACDGMELKNGIKDETAMSTSTPVVYNGRAYIGISGTAQFGAYSGHNLTVIDLENLEIAYSVPTQGYPQTSGMLTTAYEQESGYVYVYFFDNYTPGKLRILRDKKGQNEANYLTSETFNDETYQT
;
A
#
# COMPACT_ATOMS: atom_id res chain seq x y z
N MET A 1 20.04 11.46 8.99
CA MET A 1 20.68 10.74 7.88
C MET A 1 19.86 9.47 7.74
N LEU A 2 19.14 9.30 6.64
CA LEU A 2 18.44 8.04 6.35
C LEU A 2 19.53 6.98 6.32
N ASP A 3 19.43 6.00 7.21
CA ASP A 3 20.36 4.87 7.19
C ASP A 3 20.25 4.23 5.82
N SER A 4 21.33 4.31 5.04
CA SER A 4 21.42 3.68 3.73
C SER A 4 21.51 2.17 3.94
N ARG A 5 20.40 1.55 4.33
CA ARG A 5 20.26 0.11 4.19
C ARG A 5 20.29 -0.16 2.71
N SER A 6 21.42 -0.64 2.25
CA SER A 6 21.65 -1.03 0.88
C SER A 6 20.47 -1.89 0.41
N GLY A 7 19.69 -1.39 -0.55
CA GLY A 7 18.56 -2.10 -1.14
C GLY A 7 17.23 -1.37 -1.09
N PHE A 8 17.04 -0.34 -0.24
CA PHE A 8 15.79 0.42 -0.15
C PHE A 8 15.83 1.76 -0.85
N ASP A 9 16.99 2.16 -1.36
CA ASP A 9 17.16 3.37 -2.12
C ASP A 9 16.54 3.21 -3.50
N GLY A 10 15.72 4.07 -3.86
CA GLY A 10 15.09 4.11 -5.17
C GLY A 10 14.28 5.37 -5.29
N ASP A 11 13.82 5.68 -6.48
CA ASP A 11 12.98 6.82 -6.72
C ASP A 11 11.78 6.83 -5.77
N ILE A 12 11.62 7.88 -5.01
CA ILE A 12 10.41 8.14 -4.24
C ILE A 12 9.43 8.82 -5.19
N ARG A 13 8.33 8.11 -5.52
CA ARG A 13 7.28 8.61 -6.41
C ARG A 13 5.92 8.65 -5.74
N SER A 14 5.80 8.06 -4.55
CA SER A 14 4.60 8.21 -3.73
C SER A 14 4.52 9.62 -3.14
N THR A 15 3.31 10.08 -2.88
CA THR A 15 3.09 11.22 -1.99
C THR A 15 3.31 10.77 -0.54
N ILE A 16 3.61 11.71 0.33
CA ILE A 16 3.76 11.46 1.76
C ILE A 16 2.38 11.53 2.41
N CYS A 17 2.01 10.48 3.14
CA CYS A 17 0.81 10.42 3.96
C CYS A 17 1.17 10.74 5.42
N TYR A 18 0.45 11.68 6.03
CA TYR A 18 0.55 11.94 7.47
C TYR A 18 -0.58 11.24 8.21
N ASP A 19 -0.24 10.52 9.24
CA ASP A 19 -1.19 9.92 10.17
C ASP A 19 -1.12 10.61 11.54
N LYS A 20 -2.23 11.22 11.92
CA LYS A 20 -2.34 11.98 13.18
C LYS A 20 -2.29 11.10 14.43
N ASP A 21 -2.71 9.83 14.32
CA ASP A 21 -2.86 8.94 15.47
C ASP A 21 -1.49 8.40 15.91
N THR A 22 -0.58 8.21 14.96
CA THR A 22 0.82 7.83 15.22
C THR A 22 1.79 9.01 15.24
N ASP A 23 1.32 10.20 14.84
CA ASP A 23 2.14 11.40 14.62
C ASP A 23 3.37 11.09 13.75
N ALA A 24 3.10 10.46 12.61
CA ALA A 24 4.14 10.00 11.70
C ALA A 24 3.75 10.21 10.22
N TYR A 25 4.77 10.24 9.38
CA TYR A 25 4.66 10.36 7.93
C TYR A 25 5.09 9.06 7.28
N TYR A 26 4.32 8.63 6.28
CA TYR A 26 4.53 7.36 5.58
C TYR A 26 4.68 7.57 4.07
N PHE A 27 5.59 6.85 3.45
CA PHE A 27 5.80 6.86 2.01
C PHE A 27 6.47 5.57 1.54
N THR A 28 6.48 5.37 0.22
CA THR A 28 7.09 4.20 -0.42
C THR A 28 8.16 4.61 -1.41
N SER A 29 9.01 3.67 -1.82
CA SER A 29 10.00 3.86 -2.88
C SER A 29 9.96 2.74 -3.91
N LYS A 30 10.45 3.05 -5.11
CA LYS A 30 10.68 2.05 -6.17
C LYS A 30 11.77 1.05 -5.81
N GLY A 31 12.64 1.39 -4.88
CA GLY A 31 13.65 0.46 -4.34
C GLY A 31 13.09 -0.60 -3.39
N GLY A 32 11.78 -0.58 -3.14
CA GLY A 32 11.13 -1.59 -2.31
C GLY A 32 11.07 -1.24 -0.82
N GLY A 33 11.13 0.04 -0.47
CA GLY A 33 10.98 0.52 0.89
C GLY A 33 9.58 1.02 1.20
N PHE A 34 9.09 0.71 2.39
CA PHE A 34 8.02 1.44 3.07
C PHE A 34 8.64 2.13 4.29
N TYR A 35 8.46 3.43 4.39
CA TYR A 35 9.15 4.25 5.39
C TYR A 35 8.17 4.91 6.34
N ARG A 36 8.59 5.05 7.59
CA ARG A 36 7.96 5.85 8.63
C ARG A 36 8.94 6.88 9.15
N ILE A 37 8.56 8.16 9.14
CA ILE A 37 9.36 9.22 9.72
C ILE A 37 8.55 10.01 10.75
N LYS A 38 9.22 10.47 11.81
CA LYS A 38 8.68 11.42 12.77
C LYS A 38 9.43 12.74 12.68
N VAL A 39 8.68 13.83 12.78
CA VAL A 39 9.23 15.18 12.67
C VAL A 39 8.81 16.01 13.86
N GLN A 40 9.76 16.71 14.47
CA GLN A 40 9.49 17.70 15.51
C GLN A 40 10.04 19.06 15.07
N GLY A 41 9.16 20.01 14.86
CA GLY A 41 9.52 21.30 14.26
C GLY A 41 10.10 21.13 12.86
N LYS A 42 11.40 21.37 12.69
CA LYS A 42 12.13 21.23 11.42
C LYS A 42 13.09 20.03 11.42
N THR A 43 13.02 19.17 12.43
CA THR A 43 13.98 18.07 12.61
C THR A 43 13.29 16.73 12.49
N ILE A 44 13.86 15.83 11.70
CA ILE A 44 13.47 14.41 11.69
C ILE A 44 14.03 13.78 12.97
N THR A 45 13.14 13.31 13.84
CA THR A 45 13.49 12.73 15.15
C THR A 45 13.54 11.20 15.12
N ALA A 46 12.85 10.58 14.18
CA ALA A 46 12.91 9.14 13.94
C ALA A 46 12.74 8.84 12.45
N CYS A 47 13.41 7.79 12.01
CA CYS A 47 13.26 7.25 10.66
C CYS A 47 13.49 5.74 10.74
N ASP A 48 12.46 4.99 10.43
CA ASP A 48 12.50 3.55 10.29
C ASP A 48 11.70 3.10 9.05
N GLY A 49 11.71 1.82 8.76
CA GLY A 49 11.02 1.29 7.62
C GLY A 49 11.22 -0.20 7.48
N MET A 50 10.55 -0.76 6.48
CA MET A 50 10.60 -2.17 6.16
C MET A 50 10.79 -2.39 4.66
N GLU A 51 11.33 -3.54 4.31
CA GLU A 51 11.39 -4.00 2.93
C GLU A 51 10.02 -4.52 2.49
N LEU A 52 9.57 -4.07 1.32
CA LEU A 52 8.37 -4.59 0.68
C LEU A 52 8.71 -5.89 -0.04
N LYS A 53 7.93 -6.93 0.23
CA LYS A 53 8.03 -8.22 -0.43
C LYS A 53 6.81 -8.50 -1.28
N ASN A 54 7.00 -9.07 -2.45
CA ASN A 54 5.88 -9.63 -3.16
C ASN A 54 5.50 -10.98 -2.50
N GLY A 55 4.23 -11.15 -2.20
CA GLY A 55 3.75 -12.34 -1.50
C GLY A 55 3.86 -13.66 -2.31
N ILE A 56 4.42 -13.63 -3.51
CA ILE A 56 4.49 -14.79 -4.41
C ILE A 56 5.82 -15.52 -4.29
N LYS A 57 6.93 -14.76 -4.21
CA LYS A 57 8.28 -15.34 -4.24
C LYS A 57 9.21 -14.81 -3.15
N ASP A 58 8.69 -14.03 -2.24
CA ASP A 58 9.49 -13.34 -1.22
C ASP A 58 10.61 -12.44 -1.83
N GLU A 59 10.39 -11.99 -3.06
CA GLU A 59 11.29 -11.10 -3.77
C GLU A 59 10.99 -9.64 -3.41
N THR A 60 12.00 -8.78 -3.45
CA THR A 60 11.82 -7.34 -3.26
C THR A 60 10.79 -6.80 -4.25
N ALA A 61 9.81 -6.11 -3.73
CA ALA A 61 8.78 -5.46 -4.51
C ALA A 61 9.01 -3.96 -4.60
N MET A 62 8.46 -3.32 -5.60
CA MET A 62 8.46 -1.87 -5.73
C MET A 62 7.10 -1.28 -5.39
N SER A 63 7.08 -0.01 -4.97
CA SER A 63 5.87 0.76 -4.86
C SER A 63 6.06 2.20 -5.31
N THR A 64 5.06 2.72 -6.02
CA THR A 64 4.88 4.15 -6.29
C THR A 64 3.54 4.63 -5.75
N SER A 65 2.80 3.73 -5.11
CA SER A 65 1.50 4.01 -4.51
C SER A 65 1.66 4.85 -3.24
N THR A 66 0.85 5.88 -3.10
CA THR A 66 0.77 6.65 -1.86
C THR A 66 0.04 5.81 -0.80
N PRO A 67 0.62 5.64 0.38
CA PRO A 67 -0.04 4.91 1.46
C PRO A 67 -1.36 5.57 1.87
N VAL A 68 -2.38 4.76 2.11
CA VAL A 68 -3.57 5.16 2.86
C VAL A 68 -3.43 4.59 4.25
N VAL A 69 -3.48 5.44 5.27
CA VAL A 69 -3.23 5.03 6.67
C VAL A 69 -4.45 5.27 7.53
N TYR A 70 -4.81 4.26 8.31
CA TYR A 70 -5.91 4.35 9.28
C TYR A 70 -5.76 3.28 10.36
N ASN A 71 -5.98 3.66 11.61
CA ASN A 71 -6.08 2.77 12.77
C ASN A 71 -4.95 1.73 12.87
N GLY A 72 -3.69 2.16 12.68
CA GLY A 72 -2.52 1.31 12.76
C GLY A 72 -2.29 0.40 11.54
N ARG A 73 -2.99 0.66 10.45
CA ARG A 73 -2.86 -0.05 9.17
C ARG A 73 -2.44 0.91 8.05
N ALA A 74 -1.61 0.42 7.13
CA ALA A 74 -1.34 1.09 5.86
C ALA A 74 -1.71 0.16 4.70
N TYR A 75 -2.30 0.76 3.67
CA TYR A 75 -2.73 0.07 2.44
C TYR A 75 -1.96 0.65 1.28
N ILE A 76 -1.21 -0.19 0.57
CA ILE A 76 -0.36 0.21 -0.56
C ILE A 76 -0.46 -0.78 -1.71
N GLY A 77 -0.37 -0.26 -2.93
CA GLY A 77 -0.15 -1.11 -4.10
C GLY A 77 1.33 -1.43 -4.25
N ILE A 78 1.65 -2.67 -4.50
CA ILE A 78 3.00 -3.11 -4.83
C ILE A 78 3.04 -3.88 -6.14
N SER A 79 4.20 -3.89 -6.77
CA SER A 79 4.51 -4.73 -7.93
C SER A 79 5.80 -5.49 -7.66
N GLY A 80 5.82 -6.76 -8.02
CA GLY A 80 7.06 -7.54 -7.99
C GLY A 80 8.02 -7.10 -9.08
N THR A 81 9.29 -7.27 -8.83
CA THR A 81 10.47 -6.95 -9.63
C THR A 81 10.70 -5.48 -9.93
N ALA A 82 11.90 -5.03 -9.60
CA ALA A 82 12.39 -3.70 -9.92
C ALA A 82 12.87 -3.57 -11.39
N GLN A 83 12.84 -4.62 -12.19
CA GLN A 83 13.32 -4.57 -13.58
C GLN A 83 12.20 -4.12 -14.51
N PHE A 84 12.46 -3.05 -15.23
CA PHE A 84 11.58 -2.53 -16.28
C PHE A 84 11.33 -3.62 -17.34
N GLY A 85 10.06 -3.96 -17.55
CA GLY A 85 9.60 -4.81 -18.65
C GLY A 85 8.92 -6.11 -18.26
N ALA A 86 9.01 -6.56 -17.02
CA ALA A 86 8.37 -7.79 -16.57
C ALA A 86 7.79 -7.63 -15.15
N TYR A 87 6.86 -6.68 -14.99
CA TYR A 87 6.16 -6.53 -13.73
C TYR A 87 5.26 -7.74 -13.48
N SER A 88 5.54 -8.47 -12.42
CA SER A 88 4.73 -9.60 -11.98
C SER A 88 4.52 -9.53 -10.46
N GLY A 89 3.57 -10.26 -9.94
CA GLY A 89 3.32 -10.28 -8.50
C GLY A 89 2.71 -8.97 -7.98
N HIS A 90 1.73 -8.45 -8.72
CA HIS A 90 0.98 -7.27 -8.30
C HIS A 90 0.09 -7.58 -7.11
N ASN A 91 0.09 -6.72 -6.11
CA ASN A 91 -0.69 -6.88 -4.90
C ASN A 91 -1.18 -5.54 -4.35
N LEU A 92 -2.33 -5.55 -3.69
CA LEU A 92 -2.60 -4.63 -2.61
C LEU A 92 -2.03 -5.24 -1.33
N THR A 93 -1.16 -4.53 -0.64
CA THR A 93 -0.52 -4.99 0.58
C THR A 93 -1.02 -4.19 1.77
N VAL A 94 -1.36 -4.89 2.83
CA VAL A 94 -1.74 -4.31 4.12
C VAL A 94 -0.59 -4.49 5.09
N ILE A 95 -0.14 -3.36 5.65
CA ILE A 95 0.97 -3.29 6.60
C ILE A 95 0.42 -3.03 8.00
N ASP A 96 0.88 -3.80 8.96
CA ASP A 96 0.71 -3.51 10.37
C ASP A 96 1.76 -2.47 10.79
N LEU A 97 1.32 -1.30 11.23
CA LEU A 97 2.20 -0.19 11.56
C LEU A 97 2.80 -0.28 12.96
N GLU A 98 2.27 -1.13 13.83
CA GLU A 98 2.81 -1.35 15.16
C GLU A 98 4.15 -2.08 15.07
N ASN A 99 4.20 -3.16 14.28
CA ASN A 99 5.37 -3.99 14.11
C ASN A 99 6.19 -3.66 12.85
N LEU A 100 5.66 -2.83 11.94
CA LEU A 100 6.20 -2.59 10.60
C LEU A 100 6.42 -3.88 9.83
N GLU A 101 5.35 -4.65 9.69
CA GLU A 101 5.35 -5.92 8.96
C GLU A 101 4.16 -6.04 8.02
N ILE A 102 4.28 -6.88 7.00
CA ILE A 102 3.16 -7.19 6.12
C ILE A 102 2.17 -8.06 6.89
N ALA A 103 0.97 -7.53 7.13
CA ALA A 103 -0.11 -8.29 7.72
C ALA A 103 -0.66 -9.34 6.74
N TYR A 104 -0.90 -8.92 5.50
CA TYR A 104 -1.27 -9.79 4.39
C TYR A 104 -1.20 -9.04 3.07
N SER A 105 -1.19 -9.78 1.98
CA SER A 105 -1.24 -9.25 0.62
C SER A 105 -2.40 -9.85 -0.16
N VAL A 106 -2.94 -9.05 -1.06
CA VAL A 106 -4.06 -9.41 -1.90
C VAL A 106 -3.60 -9.40 -3.35
N PRO A 107 -3.43 -10.56 -4.01
CA PRO A 107 -3.03 -10.61 -5.41
C PRO A 107 -4.02 -9.87 -6.30
N THR A 108 -3.50 -9.09 -7.23
CA THR A 108 -4.24 -8.33 -8.22
C THR A 108 -3.79 -8.70 -9.62
N GLN A 109 -4.62 -8.43 -10.61
CA GLN A 109 -4.28 -8.74 -12.00
C GLN A 109 -3.32 -7.71 -12.58
N GLY A 110 -3.50 -6.44 -12.21
CA GLY A 110 -2.63 -5.34 -12.57
C GLY A 110 -2.09 -4.65 -11.33
N TYR A 111 -1.10 -3.78 -11.51
CA TYR A 111 -0.48 -3.03 -10.43
C TYR A 111 -1.45 -2.00 -9.84
N PRO A 112 -1.83 -2.07 -8.56
CA PRO A 112 -2.63 -1.05 -7.90
C PRO A 112 -1.77 0.19 -7.64
N GLN A 113 -1.43 0.92 -8.69
CA GLN A 113 -0.47 2.01 -8.66
C GLN A 113 -0.99 3.26 -7.98
N THR A 114 -2.30 3.49 -8.06
CA THR A 114 -2.93 4.66 -7.46
C THR A 114 -3.12 4.48 -5.96
N SER A 115 -3.27 5.60 -5.26
CA SER A 115 -3.72 5.55 -3.86
C SER A 115 -5.12 4.98 -3.79
N GLY A 116 -5.36 4.12 -2.82
CA GLY A 116 -6.71 3.70 -2.49
C GLY A 116 -7.52 4.83 -1.85
N MET A 117 -8.81 4.63 -1.75
CA MET A 117 -9.72 5.45 -0.94
C MET A 117 -10.25 4.61 0.21
N LEU A 118 -10.17 5.11 1.43
CA LEU A 118 -10.69 4.45 2.62
C LEU A 118 -11.93 5.15 3.12
N THR A 119 -12.95 4.39 3.52
CA THR A 119 -14.12 4.91 4.21
C THR A 119 -14.33 4.21 5.54
N THR A 120 -14.70 4.99 6.55
CA THR A 120 -15.09 4.54 7.89
C THR A 120 -16.59 4.62 8.10
N ALA A 121 -17.37 4.96 7.06
CA ALA A 121 -18.81 5.22 7.17
C ALA A 121 -19.59 4.08 7.82
N TYR A 122 -19.14 2.85 7.66
CA TYR A 122 -19.80 1.65 8.20
C TYR A 122 -19.04 1.00 9.37
N GLU A 123 -17.99 1.65 9.87
CA GLU A 123 -17.12 1.05 10.90
C GLU A 123 -17.87 0.81 12.21
N GLN A 124 -18.73 1.73 12.62
CA GLN A 124 -19.51 1.60 13.86
C GLN A 124 -20.47 0.42 13.83
N GLU A 125 -21.04 0.10 12.67
CA GLU A 125 -22.01 -0.98 12.52
C GLU A 125 -21.34 -2.33 12.28
N SER A 126 -20.32 -2.36 11.44
CA SER A 126 -19.70 -3.58 10.95
C SER A 126 -18.39 -3.96 11.67
N GLY A 127 -17.74 -3.00 12.32
CA GLY A 127 -16.41 -3.15 12.89
C GLY A 127 -15.30 -3.15 11.82
N TYR A 128 -15.62 -2.80 10.58
CA TYR A 128 -14.70 -2.83 9.45
C TYR A 128 -14.63 -1.48 8.74
N VAL A 129 -13.47 -1.20 8.16
CA VAL A 129 -13.27 -0.16 7.15
C VAL A 129 -13.27 -0.78 5.76
N TYR A 130 -13.52 0.05 4.76
CA TYR A 130 -13.56 -0.38 3.36
C TYR A 130 -12.54 0.41 2.56
N VAL A 131 -11.68 -0.32 1.84
CA VAL A 131 -10.63 0.25 0.99
C VAL A 131 -10.98 -0.04 -0.46
N TYR A 132 -11.16 1.02 -1.23
CA TYR A 132 -11.45 1.00 -2.66
C TYR A 132 -10.15 1.25 -3.42
N PHE A 133 -9.84 0.40 -4.38
CA PHE A 133 -8.64 0.55 -5.20
C PHE A 133 -8.85 -0.02 -6.61
N PHE A 134 -8.01 0.40 -7.52
CA PHE A 134 -8.08 -0.03 -8.91
C PHE A 134 -6.87 -0.88 -9.29
N ASP A 135 -7.12 -1.91 -10.09
CA ASP A 135 -6.09 -2.61 -10.83
C ASP A 135 -5.74 -1.81 -12.09
N ASN A 136 -4.48 -1.53 -12.32
CA ASN A 136 -4.01 -0.99 -13.60
C ASN A 136 -3.88 -2.15 -14.61
N TYR A 137 -4.99 -2.53 -15.17
CA TYR A 137 -5.13 -3.64 -16.12
C TYR A 137 -6.24 -3.31 -17.12
N THR A 138 -6.27 -4.01 -18.25
CA THR A 138 -7.35 -3.86 -19.24
C THR A 138 -8.13 -5.19 -19.35
N PRO A 139 -9.43 -5.20 -19.05
CA PRO A 139 -10.26 -4.13 -18.49
C PRO A 139 -9.90 -3.81 -17.03
N GLY A 140 -10.00 -2.52 -16.64
CA GLY A 140 -9.79 -2.07 -15.29
C GLY A 140 -10.79 -2.67 -14.31
N LYS A 141 -10.34 -2.88 -13.06
CA LYS A 141 -11.20 -3.42 -12.00
C LYS A 141 -11.17 -2.52 -10.78
N LEU A 142 -12.36 -2.10 -10.34
CA LEU A 142 -12.52 -1.56 -8.98
C LEU A 142 -12.63 -2.74 -8.02
N ARG A 143 -11.83 -2.71 -6.97
CA ARG A 143 -11.85 -3.71 -5.91
C ARG A 143 -12.19 -3.06 -4.58
N ILE A 144 -12.88 -3.80 -3.74
CA ILE A 144 -13.28 -3.36 -2.40
C ILE A 144 -12.74 -4.37 -1.41
N LEU A 145 -11.80 -3.94 -0.60
CA LEU A 145 -11.26 -4.72 0.51
C LEU A 145 -11.95 -4.28 1.80
N ARG A 146 -12.41 -5.23 2.57
CA ARG A 146 -12.91 -5.03 3.93
C ARG A 146 -11.83 -5.42 4.92
N ASP A 147 -11.42 -4.50 5.78
CA ASP A 147 -10.36 -4.74 6.75
C ASP A 147 -10.68 -4.17 8.13
N LYS A 148 -9.96 -4.67 9.12
CA LYS A 148 -9.94 -4.15 10.49
C LYS A 148 -8.58 -4.42 11.13
N LYS A 149 -8.25 -3.67 12.18
CA LYS A 149 -7.03 -3.90 12.96
C LYS A 149 -6.98 -5.36 13.45
N GLY A 150 -5.82 -6.00 13.30
CA GLY A 150 -5.58 -7.38 13.71
C GLY A 150 -6.04 -8.45 12.70
N GLN A 151 -6.63 -8.07 11.56
CA GLN A 151 -6.93 -9.01 10.49
C GLN A 151 -5.63 -9.41 9.77
N ASN A 152 -5.48 -10.68 9.43
CA ASN A 152 -4.28 -11.25 8.80
C ASN A 152 -4.57 -12.00 7.49
N GLU A 153 -5.77 -11.87 6.98
CA GLU A 153 -6.18 -12.43 5.69
C GLU A 153 -7.16 -11.51 4.96
N ALA A 154 -7.17 -11.61 3.64
CA ALA A 154 -8.01 -10.79 2.81
C ALA A 154 -9.49 -11.12 2.96
N ASN A 155 -10.33 -10.10 3.07
CA ASN A 155 -11.76 -10.22 3.05
C ASN A 155 -12.34 -9.27 1.99
N TYR A 156 -12.58 -9.82 0.79
CA TYR A 156 -13.18 -9.07 -0.30
C TYR A 156 -14.70 -9.04 -0.21
N LEU A 157 -15.28 -7.92 -0.58
CA LEU A 157 -16.71 -7.80 -0.78
C LEU A 157 -17.09 -7.95 -2.24
N THR A 158 -16.43 -7.24 -3.12
CA THR A 158 -16.74 -7.22 -4.55
C THR A 158 -15.53 -6.83 -5.37
N SER A 159 -15.48 -7.32 -6.61
CA SER A 159 -14.70 -6.72 -7.67
C SER A 159 -15.66 -6.36 -8.80
N GLU A 160 -15.81 -5.07 -9.05
CA GLU A 160 -16.54 -4.61 -10.23
C GLU A 160 -15.58 -4.51 -11.41
N THR A 161 -16.01 -5.01 -12.55
CA THR A 161 -15.25 -4.91 -13.79
C THR A 161 -15.86 -3.84 -14.66
N PHE A 162 -15.08 -2.83 -14.99
CA PHE A 162 -15.47 -1.80 -15.94
C PHE A 162 -15.18 -2.32 -17.36
N ASN A 163 -16.16 -3.00 -17.95
CA ASN A 163 -16.04 -3.59 -19.30
C ASN A 163 -16.55 -2.64 -20.40
N ASP A 164 -17.14 -1.53 -20.04
CA ASP A 164 -17.70 -0.60 -20.99
C ASP A 164 -16.58 0.23 -21.62
N GLU A 165 -16.48 0.22 -22.94
CA GLU A 165 -15.52 1.02 -23.71
C GLU A 165 -15.63 2.52 -23.42
N THR A 166 -16.76 2.99 -22.91
CA THR A 166 -16.97 4.39 -22.49
C THR A 166 -16.13 4.79 -21.28
N TYR A 167 -15.60 3.84 -20.51
CA TYR A 167 -14.74 4.10 -19.34
C TYR A 167 -13.25 3.83 -19.59
N GLN A 168 -12.87 3.50 -20.82
CA GLN A 168 -11.49 3.27 -21.24
C GLN A 168 -10.91 4.57 -21.84
N THR A 169 -10.74 5.58 -21.03
CA THR A 169 -10.04 6.80 -21.44
C THR A 169 -8.69 6.93 -20.78
#